data_8851d61326d7e67313797a8adc0660b3
#
_entry.id   8851d61326d7e67313797a8adc0660b3
#
_cell.length_a   1.000
_cell.length_b   1.000
_cell.length_c   1.000
_cell.angle_alpha   90.00
_cell.angle_beta   90.00
_cell.angle_gamma   90.00
#
_symmetry.space_group_name_H-M   'P 1'
#
loop_
_entity.id
_entity.type
_entity.pdbx_description
1 polymer ?
#
loop_
_entity_poly.entity_id
_entity_poly.type
_entity_poly.pdbx_seq_one_letter_code
_entity_poly.pdbx_strand_id
1 'polypeptide(L)'
;TRASQLIREATAYDFECIVQLDSKILEDLVRPAGFMKNKSRAIQGLAQWYLDHDVAPKAICQAYGSRLREVLLGLHGVGPETADVLLTYIFDQPQFVADKYARTLFGLLGVEGLRDYQTLAKRLHRLPEPFTFADAQEFHGLIDEFGKAHFRPMEKFETSFLARDRLKLDKSES
;
A
#
# COMPACT_ATOMS: atom_id res chain seq x y z
N THR A 1 11.06 6.42 -4.79
CA THR A 1 12.16 6.06 -3.85
C THR A 1 13.44 5.71 -4.59
N ARG A 2 14.60 5.77 -3.91
CA ARG A 2 15.90 5.39 -4.53
C ARG A 2 15.89 3.94 -5.01
N ALA A 3 15.36 3.01 -4.22
CA ALA A 3 15.26 1.60 -4.62
C ALA A 3 14.41 1.42 -5.89
N SER A 4 13.26 2.09 -5.99
CA SER A 4 12.42 2.05 -7.19
C SER A 4 13.14 2.57 -8.43
N GLN A 5 13.92 3.64 -8.28
CA GLN A 5 14.73 4.18 -9.36
C GLN A 5 15.79 3.18 -9.84
N LEU A 6 16.51 2.52 -8.91
CA LEU A 6 17.53 1.52 -9.23
C LEU A 6 16.92 0.32 -9.96
N ILE A 7 15.76 -0.19 -9.52
CA ILE A 7 15.04 -1.27 -10.21
C ILE A 7 14.66 -0.82 -11.63
N ARG A 8 14.12 0.39 -11.79
CA ARG A 8 13.77 0.91 -13.11
C ARG A 8 14.97 1.00 -14.05
N GLU A 9 16.10 1.50 -13.54
CA GLU A 9 17.34 1.62 -14.32
C GLU A 9 17.87 0.24 -14.76
N ALA A 10 17.74 -0.79 -13.92
CA ALA A 10 18.23 -2.13 -14.18
C ALA A 10 17.29 -2.99 -15.05
N THR A 11 15.97 -2.77 -14.98
CA THR A 11 14.98 -3.70 -15.57
C THR A 11 13.93 -3.01 -16.42
N ALA A 12 13.91 -1.66 -16.48
CA ALA A 12 12.81 -0.87 -17.07
C ALA A 12 11.42 -1.27 -16.52
N TYR A 13 11.36 -1.88 -15.34
CA TYR A 13 10.17 -2.52 -14.74
C TYR A 13 9.60 -3.70 -15.55
N ASP A 14 10.39 -4.29 -16.44
CA ASP A 14 10.03 -5.50 -17.14
C ASP A 14 10.00 -6.69 -16.18
N PHE A 15 8.87 -7.41 -16.14
CA PHE A 15 8.66 -8.49 -15.18
C PHE A 15 9.56 -9.71 -15.46
N GLU A 16 9.80 -10.04 -16.72
CA GLU A 16 10.69 -11.15 -17.09
C GLU A 16 12.11 -10.82 -16.64
N CYS A 17 12.58 -9.60 -16.91
CA CYS A 17 13.86 -9.13 -16.43
C CYS A 17 13.97 -9.20 -14.90
N ILE A 18 12.94 -8.77 -14.16
CA ILE A 18 12.91 -8.81 -12.68
C ILE A 18 13.03 -10.25 -12.18
N VAL A 19 12.29 -11.18 -12.77
CA VAL A 19 12.30 -12.60 -12.37
C VAL A 19 13.65 -13.25 -12.64
N GLN A 20 14.29 -12.91 -13.76
CA GLN A 20 15.59 -13.47 -14.17
C GLN A 20 16.79 -12.84 -13.45
N LEU A 21 16.62 -11.72 -12.77
CA LEU A 21 17.71 -11.10 -12.02
C LEU A 21 18.26 -12.06 -10.96
N ASP A 22 19.60 -12.10 -10.87
CA ASP A 22 20.26 -12.73 -9.73
C ASP A 22 19.75 -12.14 -8.40
N SER A 23 19.44 -13.02 -7.46
CA SER A 23 18.85 -12.60 -6.16
C SER A 23 19.72 -11.60 -5.42
N LYS A 24 21.05 -11.71 -5.50
CA LYS A 24 21.98 -10.80 -4.83
C LYS A 24 21.99 -9.43 -5.50
N ILE A 25 21.87 -9.39 -6.84
CA ILE A 25 21.74 -8.13 -7.59
C ILE A 25 20.47 -7.42 -7.16
N LEU A 26 19.32 -8.12 -7.12
CA LEU A 26 18.06 -7.52 -6.70
C LEU A 26 18.09 -7.09 -5.23
N GLU A 27 18.74 -7.86 -4.34
CA GLU A 27 18.97 -7.45 -2.95
C GLU A 27 19.73 -6.12 -2.85
N ASP A 28 20.75 -5.93 -3.69
CA ASP A 28 21.52 -4.68 -3.72
C ASP A 28 20.70 -3.50 -4.25
N LEU A 29 19.87 -3.71 -5.28
CA LEU A 29 18.97 -2.68 -5.80
C LEU A 29 17.92 -2.23 -4.78
N VAL A 30 17.41 -3.14 -3.96
CA VAL A 30 16.41 -2.81 -2.91
C VAL A 30 17.01 -2.40 -1.57
N ARG A 31 18.33 -2.49 -1.41
CA ARG A 31 19.04 -2.14 -0.16
C ARG A 31 18.64 -0.79 0.44
N PRO A 32 18.46 0.30 -0.35
CA PRO A 32 18.05 1.59 0.20
C PRO A 32 16.67 1.56 0.88
N ALA A 33 15.83 0.57 0.58
CA ALA A 33 14.51 0.41 1.19
C ALA A 33 14.51 -0.44 2.48
N GLY A 34 15.66 -1.03 2.87
CA GLY A 34 15.78 -1.94 4.00
C GLY A 34 15.11 -3.31 3.79
N PHE A 35 15.37 -4.27 4.68
CA PHE A 35 14.83 -5.64 4.60
C PHE A 35 15.02 -6.31 3.23
N MET A 36 16.18 -6.10 2.62
CA MET A 36 16.49 -6.42 1.23
C MET A 36 16.19 -7.88 0.84
N LYS A 37 16.50 -8.87 1.69
CA LYS A 37 16.24 -10.29 1.38
C LYS A 37 14.75 -10.60 1.24
N ASN A 38 13.93 -10.08 2.15
CA ASN A 38 12.49 -10.30 2.10
C ASN A 38 11.85 -9.54 0.95
N LYS A 39 12.30 -8.30 0.72
CA LYS A 39 11.75 -7.48 -0.37
C LYS A 39 12.13 -7.98 -1.75
N SER A 40 13.37 -8.41 -1.98
CA SER A 40 13.79 -8.99 -3.27
C SER A 40 12.97 -10.23 -3.60
N ARG A 41 12.82 -11.14 -2.62
CA ARG A 41 12.02 -12.36 -2.79
C ARG A 41 10.52 -12.03 -3.03
N ALA A 42 9.96 -11.06 -2.33
CA ALA A 42 8.59 -10.62 -2.53
C ALA A 42 8.38 -10.01 -3.93
N ILE A 43 9.31 -9.17 -4.38
CA ILE A 43 9.26 -8.54 -5.72
C ILE A 43 9.34 -9.61 -6.82
N GLN A 44 10.28 -10.55 -6.75
CA GLN A 44 10.39 -11.63 -7.73
C GLN A 44 9.15 -12.54 -7.70
N GLY A 45 8.69 -12.93 -6.52
CA GLY A 45 7.50 -13.78 -6.39
C GLY A 45 6.23 -13.12 -6.93
N LEU A 46 6.05 -11.81 -6.69
CA LEU A 46 4.91 -11.06 -7.24
C LEU A 46 5.05 -10.90 -8.77
N ALA A 47 6.23 -10.60 -9.27
CA ALA A 47 6.48 -10.50 -10.72
C ALA A 47 6.21 -11.82 -11.42
N GLN A 48 6.69 -12.96 -10.88
CA GLN A 48 6.42 -14.28 -11.42
C GLN A 48 4.91 -14.59 -11.40
N TRP A 49 4.25 -14.36 -10.26
CA TRP A 49 2.81 -14.57 -10.16
C TRP A 49 2.03 -13.76 -11.21
N TYR A 50 2.46 -12.54 -11.49
CA TYR A 50 1.82 -11.68 -12.48
C TYR A 50 2.06 -12.15 -13.91
N LEU A 51 3.27 -12.67 -14.22
CA LEU A 51 3.59 -13.33 -15.50
C LEU A 51 2.76 -14.61 -15.70
N ASP A 52 2.59 -15.42 -14.65
CA ASP A 52 1.79 -16.65 -14.70
C ASP A 52 0.30 -16.37 -15.00
N HIS A 53 -0.12 -15.10 -14.92
CA HIS A 53 -1.46 -14.62 -15.25
C HIS A 53 -1.46 -13.66 -16.46
N ASP A 54 -0.50 -13.84 -17.39
CA ASP A 54 -0.40 -13.09 -18.65
C ASP A 54 -0.36 -11.55 -18.49
N VAL A 55 0.07 -11.07 -17.31
CA VAL A 55 0.09 -9.62 -16.98
C VAL A 55 -1.25 -8.95 -17.25
N ALA A 56 -2.34 -9.66 -16.97
CA ALA A 56 -3.70 -9.25 -17.32
C ALA A 56 -4.58 -8.94 -16.08
N PRO A 57 -4.55 -7.71 -15.52
CA PRO A 57 -5.28 -7.36 -14.29
C PRO A 57 -6.77 -7.68 -14.35
N LYS A 58 -7.41 -7.40 -15.49
CA LYS A 58 -8.85 -7.67 -15.67
C LYS A 58 -9.18 -9.17 -15.63
N ALA A 59 -8.34 -10.01 -16.25
CA ALA A 59 -8.51 -11.45 -16.23
C ALA A 59 -8.29 -12.01 -14.81
N ILE A 60 -7.30 -11.49 -14.09
CA ILE A 60 -7.06 -11.82 -12.67
C ILE A 60 -8.29 -11.47 -11.82
N CYS A 61 -8.84 -10.26 -11.98
CA CYS A 61 -10.06 -9.86 -11.26
C CYS A 61 -11.24 -10.79 -11.56
N GLN A 62 -11.42 -11.20 -12.82
CA GLN A 62 -12.48 -12.13 -13.22
C GLN A 62 -12.27 -13.53 -12.63
N ALA A 63 -11.03 -14.02 -12.60
CA ALA A 63 -10.69 -15.35 -12.10
C ALA A 63 -10.87 -15.47 -10.59
N TYR A 64 -10.49 -14.46 -9.83
CA TYR A 64 -10.48 -14.52 -8.37
C TYR A 64 -11.63 -13.78 -7.70
N GLY A 65 -12.20 -12.76 -8.34
CA GLY A 65 -13.31 -11.97 -7.80
C GLY A 65 -13.02 -11.45 -6.39
N SER A 66 -13.94 -11.65 -5.47
CA SER A 66 -13.81 -11.23 -4.06
C SER A 66 -12.68 -11.94 -3.29
N ARG A 67 -12.15 -13.05 -3.80
CA ARG A 67 -11.04 -13.79 -3.18
C ARG A 67 -9.65 -13.23 -3.57
N LEU A 68 -9.57 -12.25 -4.47
CA LEU A 68 -8.29 -11.73 -4.95
C LEU A 68 -7.40 -11.23 -3.80
N ARG A 69 -7.99 -10.57 -2.80
CA ARG A 69 -7.24 -10.11 -1.62
C ARG A 69 -6.61 -11.27 -0.85
N GLU A 70 -7.34 -12.36 -0.66
CA GLU A 70 -6.83 -13.56 0.01
C GLU A 70 -5.69 -14.21 -0.78
N VAL A 71 -5.83 -14.30 -2.09
CA VAL A 71 -4.78 -14.79 -2.99
C VAL A 71 -3.51 -13.96 -2.87
N LEU A 72 -3.62 -12.63 -2.92
CA LEU A 72 -2.48 -11.72 -2.75
C LEU A 72 -1.79 -11.90 -1.40
N LEU A 73 -2.57 -12.04 -0.32
CA LEU A 73 -2.03 -12.29 1.03
C LEU A 73 -1.30 -13.63 1.16
N GLY A 74 -1.61 -14.60 0.30
CA GLY A 74 -0.89 -15.88 0.21
C GLY A 74 0.50 -15.79 -0.43
N LEU A 75 0.81 -14.69 -1.12
CA LEU A 75 2.11 -14.49 -1.76
C LEU A 75 3.18 -14.10 -0.74
N HIS A 76 4.38 -14.65 -0.91
CA HIS A 76 5.49 -14.36 0.00
C HIS A 76 5.81 -12.87 0.08
N GLY A 77 5.79 -12.32 1.29
CA GLY A 77 6.13 -10.91 1.56
C GLY A 77 5.04 -9.91 1.18
N VAL A 78 3.86 -10.36 0.76
CA VAL A 78 2.69 -9.51 0.55
C VAL A 78 1.87 -9.48 1.84
N GLY A 79 1.99 -8.40 2.58
CA GLY A 79 1.17 -8.12 3.76
C GLY A 79 -0.12 -7.36 3.42
N PRO A 80 -0.98 -7.10 4.42
CA PRO A 80 -2.25 -6.40 4.22
C PRO A 80 -2.13 -5.06 3.52
N GLU A 81 -1.15 -4.23 3.90
CA GLU A 81 -0.89 -2.93 3.26
C GLU A 81 -0.54 -3.10 1.78
N THR A 82 0.37 -4.04 1.45
CA THR A 82 0.75 -4.29 0.06
C THR A 82 -0.41 -4.85 -0.76
N ALA A 83 -1.21 -5.76 -0.19
CA ALA A 83 -2.38 -6.30 -0.86
C ALA A 83 -3.42 -5.20 -1.17
N ASP A 84 -3.71 -4.32 -0.21
CA ASP A 84 -4.68 -3.25 -0.38
C ASP A 84 -4.18 -2.17 -1.37
N VAL A 85 -2.88 -1.87 -1.40
CA VAL A 85 -2.25 -1.03 -2.43
C VAL A 85 -2.39 -1.66 -3.81
N LEU A 86 -2.10 -2.96 -3.97
CA LEU A 86 -2.26 -3.66 -5.25
C LEU A 86 -3.71 -3.65 -5.72
N LEU A 87 -4.66 -3.92 -4.84
CA LEU A 87 -6.09 -3.87 -5.16
C LEU A 87 -6.50 -2.50 -5.68
N THR A 88 -6.06 -1.43 -5.01
CA THR A 88 -6.43 -0.05 -5.36
C THR A 88 -5.78 0.44 -6.65
N TYR A 89 -4.47 0.15 -6.85
CA TYR A 89 -3.69 0.76 -7.93
C TYR A 89 -3.50 -0.11 -9.17
N ILE A 90 -3.68 -1.43 -9.04
CA ILE A 90 -3.47 -2.38 -10.15
C ILE A 90 -4.77 -3.06 -10.56
N PHE A 91 -5.65 -3.35 -9.61
CA PHE A 91 -6.86 -4.13 -9.84
C PHE A 91 -8.15 -3.30 -9.82
N ASP A 92 -8.07 -1.97 -9.72
CA ASP A 92 -9.20 -1.03 -9.73
C ASP A 92 -10.29 -1.38 -8.69
N GLN A 93 -9.88 -1.92 -7.54
CA GLN A 93 -10.78 -2.24 -6.42
C GLN A 93 -10.56 -1.25 -5.28
N PRO A 94 -11.58 -0.49 -4.87
CA PRO A 94 -11.42 0.52 -3.84
C PRO A 94 -11.08 -0.12 -2.49
N GLN A 95 -9.94 0.28 -1.90
CA GLN A 95 -9.53 -0.09 -0.56
C GLN A 95 -9.06 1.15 0.19
N PHE A 96 -9.31 1.18 1.49
CA PHE A 96 -8.66 2.16 2.35
C PHE A 96 -7.26 1.67 2.75
N VAL A 97 -6.23 2.35 2.25
CA VAL A 97 -4.84 2.04 2.59
C VAL A 97 -4.48 2.68 3.93
N ALA A 98 -4.52 1.89 5.01
CA ALA A 98 -4.24 2.33 6.38
C ALA A 98 -2.74 2.39 6.68
N ASP A 99 -1.94 2.97 5.80
CA ASP A 99 -0.50 3.07 5.91
C ASP A 99 -0.03 3.88 7.12
N LYS A 100 1.27 4.12 7.23
CA LYS A 100 1.84 4.88 8.33
C LYS A 100 1.34 6.33 8.37
N TYR A 101 1.20 6.98 7.21
CA TYR A 101 0.72 8.36 7.15
C TYR A 101 -0.75 8.45 7.54
N ALA A 102 -1.58 7.53 7.06
CA ALA A 102 -2.98 7.45 7.45
C ALA A 102 -3.13 7.23 8.96
N ARG A 103 -2.43 6.25 9.54
CA ARG A 103 -2.48 6.02 10.99
C ARG A 103 -2.00 7.21 11.81
N THR A 104 -0.96 7.91 11.33
CA THR A 104 -0.47 9.13 12.00
C THR A 104 -1.52 10.23 11.94
N LEU A 105 -2.11 10.49 10.77
CA LEU A 105 -3.15 11.51 10.59
C LEU A 105 -4.35 11.23 11.50
N PHE A 106 -4.91 10.03 11.42
CA PHE A 106 -6.08 9.67 12.21
C PHE A 106 -5.80 9.71 13.71
N GLY A 107 -4.59 9.34 14.15
CA GLY A 107 -4.15 9.50 15.54
C GLY A 107 -4.10 10.96 15.98
N LEU A 108 -3.56 11.85 15.15
CA LEU A 108 -3.53 13.31 15.42
C LEU A 108 -4.93 13.92 15.44
N LEU A 109 -5.86 13.38 14.66
CA LEU A 109 -7.27 13.76 14.68
C LEU A 109 -8.05 13.14 15.85
N GLY A 110 -7.39 12.43 16.76
CA GLY A 110 -7.99 11.94 18.02
C GLY A 110 -8.50 10.50 17.99
N VAL A 111 -8.21 9.74 16.94
CA VAL A 111 -8.56 8.31 16.87
C VAL A 111 -7.55 7.49 17.67
N GLU A 112 -8.01 6.88 18.76
CA GLU A 112 -7.17 6.11 19.67
C GLU A 112 -6.98 4.65 19.22
N GLY A 113 -5.90 4.00 19.70
CA GLY A 113 -5.67 2.57 19.57
C GLY A 113 -5.21 2.10 18.19
N LEU A 114 -4.66 2.98 17.36
CA LEU A 114 -4.14 2.67 16.02
C LEU A 114 -2.73 2.04 16.10
N ARG A 115 -2.64 0.82 16.60
CA ARG A 115 -1.35 0.14 16.84
C ARG A 115 -0.67 -0.35 15.56
N ASP A 116 -1.46 -0.83 14.62
CA ASP A 116 -1.00 -1.46 13.39
C ASP A 116 -1.94 -1.14 12.21
N TYR A 117 -1.59 -1.67 11.05
CA TYR A 117 -2.37 -1.53 9.82
C TYR A 117 -3.82 -1.99 10.00
N GLN A 118 -4.01 -3.17 10.55
CA GLN A 118 -5.31 -3.82 10.68
C GLN A 118 -6.28 -3.04 11.58
N THR A 119 -5.74 -2.37 12.59
CA THR A 119 -6.55 -1.62 13.57
C THR A 119 -7.31 -0.46 12.92
N LEU A 120 -6.67 0.27 11.99
CA LEU A 120 -7.34 1.35 11.26
C LEU A 120 -8.14 0.81 10.07
N ALA A 121 -7.58 -0.14 9.31
CA ALA A 121 -8.24 -0.73 8.15
C ALA A 121 -9.61 -1.33 8.50
N LYS A 122 -9.72 -2.04 9.63
CA LYS A 122 -10.99 -2.59 10.12
C LYS A 122 -12.03 -1.52 10.46
N ARG A 123 -11.62 -0.36 10.95
CA ARG A 123 -12.55 0.74 11.28
C ARG A 123 -13.06 1.46 10.05
N LEU A 124 -12.33 1.39 8.94
CA LEU A 124 -12.66 2.05 7.67
C LEU A 124 -12.95 1.04 6.56
N HIS A 125 -13.35 -0.19 6.91
CA HIS A 125 -13.70 -1.22 5.94
C HIS A 125 -15.00 -0.92 5.16
N ARG A 126 -15.86 -0.09 5.71
CA ARG A 126 -17.07 0.43 5.03
C ARG A 126 -16.78 1.85 4.57
N LEU A 127 -16.43 1.97 3.31
CA LEU A 127 -16.28 3.26 2.67
C LEU A 127 -17.66 3.84 2.33
N PRO A 128 -17.83 5.18 2.33
CA PRO A 128 -19.10 5.79 1.95
C PRO A 128 -19.45 5.42 0.50
N GLU A 129 -20.73 5.29 0.21
CA GLU A 129 -21.18 5.02 -1.16
C GLU A 129 -21.73 6.30 -1.80
N PRO A 130 -21.38 6.60 -3.06
CA PRO A 130 -20.45 5.85 -3.91
C PRO A 130 -18.97 6.19 -3.58
N PHE A 131 -18.11 5.18 -3.51
CA PHE A 131 -16.66 5.36 -3.33
C PHE A 131 -15.93 4.48 -4.34
N THR A 132 -15.32 5.10 -5.33
CA THR A 132 -14.64 4.42 -6.42
C THR A 132 -13.18 4.13 -6.11
N PHE A 133 -12.51 3.32 -6.95
CA PHE A 133 -11.06 3.14 -6.83
C PHE A 133 -10.29 4.45 -7.06
N ALA A 134 -10.80 5.34 -7.92
CA ALA A 134 -10.21 6.66 -8.14
C ALA A 134 -10.27 7.53 -6.87
N ASP A 135 -11.41 7.50 -6.16
CA ASP A 135 -11.54 8.18 -4.87
C ASP A 135 -10.58 7.60 -3.83
N ALA A 136 -10.39 6.27 -3.82
CA ALA A 136 -9.45 5.61 -2.93
C ALA A 136 -7.99 6.01 -3.23
N GLN A 137 -7.61 6.09 -4.50
CA GLN A 137 -6.28 6.54 -4.93
C GLN A 137 -6.05 8.00 -4.56
N GLU A 138 -7.03 8.88 -4.84
CA GLU A 138 -6.94 10.30 -4.49
C GLU A 138 -6.82 10.49 -2.99
N PHE A 139 -7.67 9.82 -2.21
CA PHE A 139 -7.66 9.93 -0.76
C PHE A 139 -6.35 9.47 -0.15
N HIS A 140 -5.80 8.32 -0.60
CA HIS A 140 -4.49 7.85 -0.18
C HIS A 140 -3.39 8.84 -0.56
N GLY A 141 -3.41 9.37 -1.80
CA GLY A 141 -2.45 10.36 -2.27
C GLY A 141 -2.48 11.66 -1.46
N LEU A 142 -3.67 12.17 -1.12
CA LEU A 142 -3.84 13.36 -0.29
C LEU A 142 -3.27 13.16 1.12
N ILE A 143 -3.50 11.99 1.74
CA ILE A 143 -2.93 11.65 3.05
C ILE A 143 -1.40 11.59 2.99
N ASP A 144 -0.83 10.96 1.96
CA ASP A 144 0.62 10.83 1.77
C ASP A 144 1.28 12.21 1.59
N GLU A 145 0.74 13.06 0.72
CA GLU A 145 1.24 14.42 0.48
C GLU A 145 1.09 15.32 1.73
N PHE A 146 -0.05 15.26 2.40
CA PHE A 146 -0.25 15.99 3.65
C PHE A 146 0.75 15.53 4.72
N GLY A 147 0.96 14.22 4.84
CA GLY A 147 1.89 13.64 5.80
C GLY A 147 3.35 14.04 5.52
N LYS A 148 3.77 14.07 4.27
CA LYS A 148 5.10 14.56 3.86
C LYS A 148 5.29 16.04 4.22
N ALA A 149 4.24 16.85 4.04
CA ALA A 149 4.30 18.28 4.29
C ALA A 149 4.27 18.63 5.79
N HIS A 150 3.50 17.88 6.60
CA HIS A 150 3.10 18.32 7.94
C HIS A 150 3.52 17.43 9.11
N PHE A 151 4.06 16.22 8.87
CA PHE A 151 4.40 15.35 10.01
C PHE A 151 5.86 15.44 10.44
N ARG A 152 6.68 16.24 9.77
CA ARG A 152 8.10 16.45 10.15
C ARG A 152 8.57 17.88 9.86
N PRO A 153 8.91 18.67 10.86
CA PRO A 153 8.67 18.39 12.29
C PRO A 153 7.17 18.44 12.64
N MET A 154 6.78 17.88 13.79
CA MET A 154 5.37 17.74 14.20
C MET A 154 4.67 19.10 14.39
N GLU A 155 5.40 20.16 14.73
CA GLU A 155 4.89 21.53 14.85
C GLU A 155 4.22 22.04 13.56
N LYS A 156 4.57 21.46 12.41
CA LYS A 156 3.90 21.78 11.14
C LYS A 156 2.45 21.29 11.10
N PHE A 157 2.14 20.18 11.78
CA PHE A 157 0.76 19.74 11.91
C PHE A 157 -0.06 20.71 12.76
N GLU A 158 0.49 21.21 13.87
CA GLU A 158 -0.17 22.13 14.77
C GLU A 158 -0.59 23.46 14.12
N THR A 159 0.06 23.82 13.01
CA THR A 159 -0.23 25.01 12.21
C THR A 159 -1.01 24.71 10.92
N SER A 160 -1.34 23.43 10.67
CA SER A 160 -2.10 23.03 9.50
C SER A 160 -3.60 23.33 9.64
N PHE A 161 -4.32 23.25 8.51
CA PHE A 161 -5.78 23.46 8.51
C PHE A 161 -6.53 22.35 9.27
N LEU A 162 -5.93 21.17 9.49
CA LEU A 162 -6.51 20.06 10.27
C LEU A 162 -6.17 20.08 11.77
N ALA A 163 -5.36 21.01 12.23
CA ALA A 163 -4.84 21.02 13.61
C ALA A 163 -5.93 21.00 14.71
N ARG A 164 -7.09 21.57 14.41
CA ARG A 164 -8.21 21.68 15.36
C ARG A 164 -9.31 20.65 15.14
N ASP A 165 -9.22 19.88 14.05
CA ASP A 165 -10.24 18.89 13.73
C ASP A 165 -10.09 17.65 14.61
N ARG A 166 -11.22 17.02 14.88
CA ARG A 166 -11.29 15.77 15.66
C ARG A 166 -12.24 14.80 14.97
N LEU A 167 -11.79 13.58 14.82
CA LEU A 167 -12.57 12.48 14.26
C LEU A 167 -13.00 11.52 15.37
N LYS A 168 -14.25 11.09 15.30
CA LYS A 168 -14.75 9.95 16.06
C LYS A 168 -15.07 8.84 15.09
N LEU A 169 -14.29 7.76 15.14
CA LEU A 169 -14.61 6.53 14.44
C LEU A 169 -15.26 5.57 15.43
N ASP A 170 -16.36 4.98 15.03
CA ASP A 170 -16.99 3.94 15.84
C ASP A 170 -16.00 2.82 16.13
N LYS A 171 -16.04 2.30 17.36
CA LYS A 171 -15.27 1.09 17.67
C LYS A 171 -15.86 0.00 16.80
N SER A 172 -15.04 -0.59 15.91
CA SER A 172 -15.49 -1.77 15.17
C SER A 172 -16.06 -2.78 16.14
N GLU A 173 -17.30 -3.19 15.90
CA GLU A 173 -17.87 -4.34 16.61
C GLU A 173 -16.91 -5.51 16.42
N SER A 174 -16.50 -6.10 17.55
CA SER A 174 -15.49 -7.16 17.66
C SER A 174 -16.01 -8.46 17.06
#